data_6883abfd65f21e09e1243bbd67b287af
#
_entry.id   6883abfd65f21e09e1243bbd67b287af
#
_cell.length_a   1.000
_cell.length_b   1.000
_cell.length_c   1.000
_cell.angle_alpha   90.00
_cell.angle_beta   90.00
_cell.angle_gamma   90.00
#
_symmetry.space_group_name_H-M   'P 1'
#
loop_
_entity.id
_entity.type
_entity.pdbx_description
1 polymer ?
#
loop_
_entity_poly.entity_id
_entity_poly.type
_entity_poly.pdbx_seq_one_letter_code
_entity_poly.pdbx_strand_id
1 'polypeptide(L)'
;MNYEQFLSEGHKHFIPHLSTDLVIIAYHEDKLKCLLLRIADEWMLPGGFIGMEESVDAAVERVLRSRTGLTDPHLRFLSVFGDSSRAFGDVWKSHFERAQVTWNPDYWINKRFVTLTYYSLVNYTETQPVIQDFDEEFGWFAFDELPKITMDHEAILRKARQTLKEEVSLEHLSYNLLPEKFTMPQLHQLHQHILEENIDRSRFQKKMLASGLFKRLPKLKKDTPGRNPYLYTKI
;
A
#
# COMPACT_ATOMS: atom_id res chain seq x y z
N MET A 1 -17.73 -15.43 8.61
CA MET A 1 -17.15 -16.81 8.61
C MET A 1 -16.23 -16.87 9.82
N ASN A 2 -16.40 -17.84 10.70
CA ASN A 2 -15.48 -18.00 11.82
C ASN A 2 -14.16 -18.66 11.36
N TYR A 3 -13.19 -18.75 12.26
CA TYR A 3 -11.84 -19.24 11.96
C TYR A 3 -11.83 -20.70 11.44
N GLU A 4 -12.52 -21.60 12.10
CA GLU A 4 -12.58 -23.01 11.70
C GLU A 4 -13.25 -23.19 10.34
N GLN A 5 -14.34 -22.46 10.10
CA GLN A 5 -15.01 -22.45 8.80
C GLN A 5 -14.12 -21.88 7.71
N PHE A 6 -13.37 -20.80 8.00
CA PHE A 6 -12.42 -20.26 7.03
C PHE A 6 -11.35 -21.30 6.65
N LEU A 7 -10.79 -22.01 7.60
CA LEU A 7 -9.76 -23.02 7.34
C LEU A 7 -10.26 -24.25 6.59
N SER A 8 -11.40 -24.77 7.00
CA SER A 8 -11.95 -26.01 6.42
C SER A 8 -12.69 -25.78 5.11
N GLU A 9 -13.36 -24.64 4.95
CA GLU A 9 -14.30 -24.38 3.86
C GLU A 9 -13.95 -23.17 2.99
N GLY A 10 -12.90 -22.43 3.31
CA GLY A 10 -12.52 -21.23 2.55
C GLY A 10 -12.35 -21.47 1.05
N HIS A 11 -11.87 -22.66 0.66
CA HIS A 11 -11.77 -23.09 -0.75
C HIS A 11 -13.11 -23.16 -1.49
N LYS A 12 -14.25 -23.17 -0.79
CA LYS A 12 -15.59 -23.11 -1.39
C LYS A 12 -16.03 -21.66 -1.68
N HIS A 13 -15.43 -20.69 -1.03
CA HIS A 13 -15.80 -19.27 -1.11
C HIS A 13 -14.80 -18.43 -1.92
N PHE A 14 -13.54 -18.86 -1.93
CA PHE A 14 -12.45 -18.19 -2.61
C PHE A 14 -11.85 -19.05 -3.70
N ILE A 15 -11.36 -18.42 -4.78
CA ILE A 15 -10.61 -19.10 -5.83
C ILE A 15 -9.38 -19.73 -5.19
N PRO A 16 -9.23 -21.06 -5.19
CA PRO A 16 -8.12 -21.71 -4.51
C PRO A 16 -6.77 -21.25 -5.07
N HIS A 17 -5.81 -21.01 -4.16
CA HIS A 17 -4.43 -20.70 -4.50
C HIS A 17 -4.20 -19.35 -5.22
N LEU A 18 -5.20 -18.46 -5.19
CA LEU A 18 -5.09 -17.11 -5.73
C LEU A 18 -5.36 -16.08 -4.63
N SER A 19 -4.43 -15.15 -4.46
CA SER A 19 -4.52 -14.05 -3.49
C SER A 19 -4.20 -12.70 -4.12
N THR A 20 -4.42 -11.64 -3.37
CA THR A 20 -3.92 -10.31 -3.69
C THR A 20 -3.19 -9.73 -2.49
N ASP A 21 -2.06 -9.06 -2.74
CA ASP A 21 -1.29 -8.31 -1.75
C ASP A 21 -1.16 -6.85 -2.18
N LEU A 22 -1.30 -5.93 -1.23
CA LEU A 22 -1.37 -4.49 -1.47
C LEU A 22 -0.20 -3.76 -0.83
N VAL A 23 0.52 -2.98 -1.63
CA VAL A 23 1.50 -2.01 -1.11
C VAL A 23 0.80 -0.65 -0.99
N ILE A 24 0.35 -0.31 0.21
CA ILE A 24 -0.32 0.95 0.49
C ILE A 24 0.75 1.96 0.92
N ILE A 25 0.98 2.98 0.08
CA ILE A 25 2.05 3.96 0.24
C ILE A 25 1.47 5.31 0.62
N ALA A 26 2.03 5.93 1.66
CA ALA A 26 1.73 7.28 2.08
C ALA A 26 3.02 8.10 2.23
N TYR A 27 2.87 9.44 2.25
CA TYR A 27 3.97 10.37 2.56
C TYR A 27 3.64 11.14 3.82
N HIS A 28 4.48 11.03 4.84
CA HIS A 28 4.29 11.69 6.14
C HIS A 28 5.62 11.91 6.82
N GLU A 29 5.80 13.10 7.45
CA GLU A 29 7.04 13.50 8.14
C GLU A 29 8.28 13.33 7.25
N ASP A 30 8.18 13.82 6.01
CA ASP A 30 9.25 13.79 5.02
C ASP A 30 9.77 12.40 4.66
N LYS A 31 8.98 11.34 4.92
CA LYS A 31 9.28 9.95 4.59
C LYS A 31 8.15 9.31 3.78
N LEU A 32 8.55 8.48 2.80
CA LEU A 32 7.64 7.50 2.21
C LEU A 32 7.45 6.37 3.18
N LYS A 33 6.20 6.07 3.52
CA LYS A 33 5.82 5.00 4.46
C LYS A 33 4.92 4.00 3.75
N CYS A 34 5.00 2.75 4.16
CA CYS A 34 4.04 1.71 3.77
C CYS A 34 3.27 1.21 4.99
N LEU A 35 2.02 0.84 4.76
CA LEU A 35 1.18 0.20 5.75
C LEU A 35 1.51 -1.29 5.82
N LEU A 36 1.80 -1.78 7.02
CA LEU A 36 1.93 -3.20 7.30
C LEU A 36 0.91 -3.60 8.36
N LEU A 37 0.54 -4.87 8.34
CA LEU A 37 -0.28 -5.52 9.35
C LEU A 37 0.58 -6.51 10.13
N ARG A 38 0.29 -6.68 11.41
CA ARG A 38 0.88 -7.72 12.23
C ARG A 38 -0.12 -8.84 12.43
N ILE A 39 0.28 -10.03 12.02
CA ILE A 39 -0.49 -11.27 12.14
C ILE A 39 0.48 -12.35 12.63
N ALA A 40 0.12 -13.06 13.69
CA ALA A 40 0.95 -14.12 14.25
C ALA A 40 2.36 -13.65 14.70
N ASP A 41 2.47 -12.44 15.29
CA ASP A 41 3.73 -11.75 15.62
C ASP A 41 4.61 -11.40 14.41
N GLU A 42 4.14 -11.58 13.18
CA GLU A 42 4.90 -11.31 11.96
C GLU A 42 4.31 -10.13 11.18
N TRP A 43 5.17 -9.22 10.73
CA TRP A 43 4.75 -8.12 9.86
C TRP A 43 4.61 -8.57 8.42
N MET A 44 3.52 -8.14 7.77
CA MET A 44 3.21 -8.48 6.38
C MET A 44 2.40 -7.39 5.69
N LEU A 45 2.31 -7.49 4.36
CA LEU A 45 1.46 -6.60 3.57
C LEU A 45 -0.02 -6.86 3.85
N PRO A 46 -0.88 -5.81 3.81
CA PRO A 46 -2.31 -6.00 3.67
C PRO A 46 -2.64 -6.83 2.44
N GLY A 47 -3.47 -7.82 2.60
CA GLY A 47 -3.85 -8.70 1.50
C GLY A 47 -5.19 -9.36 1.74
N GLY A 48 -5.57 -10.26 0.82
CA GLY A 48 -6.80 -11.02 0.89
C GLY A 48 -6.93 -12.04 -0.23
N PHE A 49 -8.06 -12.72 -0.24
CA PHE A 49 -8.38 -13.75 -1.21
C PHE A 49 -9.45 -13.25 -2.20
N ILE A 50 -9.48 -13.82 -3.39
CA ILE A 50 -10.42 -13.48 -4.45
C ILE A 50 -11.62 -14.41 -4.31
N GLY A 51 -12.80 -13.85 -4.12
CA GLY A 51 -14.05 -14.62 -3.98
C GLY A 51 -14.45 -15.31 -5.30
N MET A 52 -15.21 -16.40 -5.20
CA MET A 52 -15.67 -17.16 -6.36
C MET A 52 -16.61 -16.34 -7.27
N GLU A 53 -17.35 -15.40 -6.70
CA GLU A 53 -18.40 -14.63 -7.40
C GLU A 53 -17.96 -13.18 -7.72
N GLU A 54 -16.67 -12.86 -7.58
CA GLU A 54 -16.17 -11.51 -7.85
C GLU A 54 -15.03 -11.50 -8.87
N SER A 55 -14.86 -10.38 -9.57
CA SER A 55 -13.69 -10.16 -10.42
C SER A 55 -12.46 -9.86 -9.56
N VAL A 56 -11.27 -10.01 -10.14
CA VAL A 56 -10.00 -9.63 -9.48
C VAL A 56 -10.02 -8.17 -9.06
N ASP A 57 -10.46 -7.28 -9.92
CA ASP A 57 -10.51 -5.83 -9.63
C ASP A 57 -11.47 -5.54 -8.46
N ALA A 58 -12.65 -6.17 -8.45
CA ALA A 58 -13.60 -6.02 -7.34
C ALA A 58 -13.02 -6.56 -6.01
N ALA A 59 -12.30 -7.68 -6.04
CA ALA A 59 -11.62 -8.24 -4.86
C ALA A 59 -10.57 -7.27 -4.32
N VAL A 60 -9.72 -6.73 -5.19
CA VAL A 60 -8.65 -5.79 -4.82
C VAL A 60 -9.22 -4.50 -4.24
N GLU A 61 -10.23 -3.91 -4.85
CA GLU A 61 -10.92 -2.72 -4.33
C GLU A 61 -11.58 -3.01 -2.98
N ARG A 62 -12.23 -4.15 -2.83
CA ARG A 62 -12.84 -4.59 -1.55
C ARG A 62 -11.77 -4.72 -0.46
N VAL A 63 -10.65 -5.38 -0.75
CA VAL A 63 -9.55 -5.55 0.21
C VAL A 63 -8.98 -4.17 0.59
N LEU A 64 -8.69 -3.32 -0.39
CA LEU A 64 -8.14 -2.00 -0.12
C LEU A 64 -9.08 -1.14 0.74
N ARG A 65 -10.36 -1.10 0.40
CA ARG A 65 -11.39 -0.38 1.17
C ARG A 65 -11.50 -0.93 2.60
N SER A 66 -11.50 -2.25 2.76
CA SER A 66 -11.60 -2.87 4.08
C SER A 66 -10.38 -2.60 4.98
N ARG A 67 -9.22 -2.30 4.38
CA ARG A 67 -7.97 -2.03 5.10
C ARG A 67 -7.70 -0.55 5.36
N THR A 68 -8.27 0.35 4.56
CA THR A 68 -7.97 1.80 4.61
C THR A 68 -9.17 2.69 4.87
N GLY A 69 -10.39 2.16 4.72
CA GLY A 69 -11.61 2.96 4.75
C GLY A 69 -11.83 3.88 3.53
N LEU A 70 -10.89 3.90 2.58
CA LEU A 70 -10.96 4.76 1.39
C LEU A 70 -11.89 4.18 0.33
N THR A 71 -12.66 5.04 -0.33
CA THR A 71 -13.64 4.64 -1.36
C THR A 71 -13.11 4.73 -2.79
N ASP A 72 -12.15 5.61 -3.04
CA ASP A 72 -11.57 5.84 -4.38
C ASP A 72 -10.06 6.15 -4.28
N PRO A 73 -9.26 5.25 -3.75
CA PRO A 73 -7.82 5.43 -3.70
C PRO A 73 -7.19 5.14 -5.06
N HIS A 74 -6.07 5.82 -5.35
CA HIS A 74 -5.26 5.49 -6.51
C HIS A 74 -4.73 4.05 -6.39
N LEU A 75 -5.15 3.17 -7.30
CA LEU A 75 -4.82 1.76 -7.30
C LEU A 75 -4.24 1.33 -8.65
N ARG A 76 -3.09 0.65 -8.63
CA ARG A 76 -2.42 0.16 -9.83
C ARG A 76 -1.91 -1.26 -9.67
N PHE A 77 -2.07 -2.04 -10.73
CA PHE A 77 -1.43 -3.36 -10.82
C PHE A 77 0.09 -3.21 -10.81
N LEU A 78 0.75 -4.03 -9.99
CA LEU A 78 2.19 -4.01 -9.83
C LEU A 78 2.87 -5.19 -10.56
N SER A 79 2.51 -6.41 -10.20
CA SER A 79 3.12 -7.63 -10.73
C SER A 79 2.38 -8.88 -10.23
N VAL A 80 2.79 -10.03 -10.74
CA VAL A 80 2.41 -11.35 -10.22
C VAL A 80 3.60 -11.97 -9.50
N PHE A 81 3.38 -12.47 -8.28
CA PHE A 81 4.36 -13.24 -7.51
C PHE A 81 3.83 -14.66 -7.34
N GLY A 82 4.57 -15.63 -7.84
CA GLY A 82 4.11 -17.03 -7.87
C GLY A 82 5.28 -18.01 -7.92
N ASP A 83 6.37 -17.74 -7.17
CA ASP A 83 7.48 -18.67 -7.08
C ASP A 83 7.01 -20.05 -6.58
N SER A 84 7.70 -21.11 -7.01
CA SER A 84 7.36 -22.49 -6.61
C SER A 84 7.45 -22.74 -5.10
N SER A 85 8.25 -21.95 -4.41
CA SER A 85 8.41 -21.98 -2.94
C SER A 85 7.34 -21.20 -2.17
N ARG A 86 6.41 -20.51 -2.84
CA ARG A 86 5.43 -19.62 -2.22
C ARG A 86 4.31 -20.38 -1.50
N ALA A 87 4.70 -21.19 -0.49
CA ALA A 87 3.80 -21.89 0.42
C ALA A 87 4.18 -21.52 1.85
N PHE A 88 3.36 -20.77 2.55
CA PHE A 88 3.67 -20.13 3.83
C PHE A 88 2.94 -20.76 5.03
N GLY A 89 2.64 -22.04 4.94
CA GLY A 89 1.92 -22.78 5.97
C GLY A 89 2.52 -22.65 7.38
N ASP A 90 3.84 -22.60 7.49
CA ASP A 90 4.53 -22.49 8.77
C ASP A 90 4.28 -21.13 9.46
N VAL A 91 4.08 -20.06 8.70
CA VAL A 91 3.74 -18.74 9.26
C VAL A 91 2.37 -18.79 9.96
N TRP A 92 1.42 -19.46 9.34
CA TRP A 92 0.07 -19.58 9.88
C TRP A 92 -0.02 -20.55 11.07
N LYS A 93 0.88 -21.55 11.14
CA LYS A 93 0.87 -22.56 12.20
C LYS A 93 0.92 -21.94 13.60
N SER A 94 1.84 -21.04 13.85
CA SER A 94 1.99 -20.39 15.15
C SER A 94 0.78 -19.54 15.54
N HIS A 95 0.15 -18.91 14.54
CA HIS A 95 -1.08 -18.15 14.75
C HIS A 95 -2.26 -19.05 15.13
N PHE A 96 -2.43 -20.20 14.46
CA PHE A 96 -3.50 -21.15 14.77
C PHE A 96 -3.32 -21.78 16.15
N GLU A 97 -2.09 -22.10 16.52
CA GLU A 97 -1.78 -22.64 17.85
C GLU A 97 -2.18 -21.65 18.96
N ARG A 98 -1.90 -20.34 18.77
CA ARG A 98 -2.33 -19.29 19.70
C ARG A 98 -3.83 -19.07 19.73
N ALA A 99 -4.49 -19.15 18.58
CA ALA A 99 -5.93 -19.08 18.47
C ALA A 99 -6.66 -20.34 18.99
N GLN A 100 -5.92 -21.32 19.52
CA GLN A 100 -6.42 -22.62 19.99
C GLN A 100 -7.15 -23.43 18.91
N VAL A 101 -6.77 -23.21 17.65
CA VAL A 101 -7.28 -23.97 16.51
C VAL A 101 -6.28 -25.07 16.16
N THR A 102 -6.78 -26.27 16.00
CA THR A 102 -5.94 -27.42 15.64
C THR A 102 -5.33 -27.21 14.26
N TRP A 103 -4.00 -27.20 14.19
CA TRP A 103 -3.29 -27.12 12.93
C TRP A 103 -3.50 -28.38 12.08
N ASN A 104 -3.83 -28.17 10.80
CA ASN A 104 -3.91 -29.24 9.81
C ASN A 104 -3.13 -28.84 8.55
N PRO A 105 -2.11 -29.57 8.14
CA PRO A 105 -1.31 -29.27 6.95
C PRO A 105 -2.15 -29.30 5.65
N ASP A 106 -3.29 -29.94 5.66
CA ASP A 106 -4.19 -30.04 4.49
C ASP A 106 -5.12 -28.86 4.31
N TYR A 107 -5.15 -27.92 5.25
CA TYR A 107 -5.91 -26.70 5.03
C TYR A 107 -5.46 -25.98 3.76
N TRP A 108 -6.44 -25.47 3.02
CA TRP A 108 -6.22 -24.83 1.71
C TRP A 108 -5.22 -23.66 1.78
N ILE A 109 -5.21 -22.91 2.89
CA ILE A 109 -4.31 -21.77 3.11
C ILE A 109 -2.83 -22.17 3.19
N ASN A 110 -2.54 -23.44 3.46
CA ASN A 110 -1.16 -23.98 3.56
C ASN A 110 -0.57 -24.36 2.21
N LYS A 111 -1.36 -24.32 1.18
CA LYS A 111 -0.92 -24.67 -0.18
C LYS A 111 -0.18 -23.46 -0.81
N ARG A 112 0.48 -23.72 -1.93
CA ARG A 112 1.15 -22.66 -2.71
C ARG A 112 0.12 -21.69 -3.29
N PHE A 113 0.37 -20.40 -3.13
CA PHE A 113 -0.45 -19.32 -3.71
C PHE A 113 0.31 -18.55 -4.78
N VAL A 114 -0.41 -18.11 -5.80
CA VAL A 114 -0.01 -17.03 -6.69
C VAL A 114 -0.73 -15.77 -6.24
N THR A 115 0.00 -14.68 -6.05
CA THR A 115 -0.60 -13.40 -5.68
C THR A 115 -0.52 -12.39 -6.82
N LEU A 116 -1.62 -11.70 -7.04
CA LEU A 116 -1.73 -10.52 -7.88
C LEU A 116 -1.46 -9.30 -6.99
N THR A 117 -0.34 -8.64 -7.23
CA THR A 117 0.07 -7.52 -6.37
C THR A 117 -0.31 -6.19 -6.97
N TYR A 118 -0.74 -5.26 -6.12
CA TYR A 118 -1.10 -3.90 -6.48
C TYR A 118 -0.41 -2.92 -5.55
N TYR A 119 -0.25 -1.67 -5.98
CA TYR A 119 0.10 -0.60 -5.07
C TYR A 119 -0.94 0.51 -5.11
N SER A 120 -1.07 1.21 -3.99
CA SER A 120 -1.98 2.32 -3.81
C SER A 120 -1.24 3.51 -3.20
N LEU A 121 -1.47 4.71 -3.76
CA LEU A 121 -0.96 5.96 -3.23
C LEU A 121 -2.08 6.65 -2.48
N VAL A 122 -1.88 6.84 -1.18
CA VAL A 122 -2.92 7.38 -0.29
C VAL A 122 -2.45 8.62 0.47
N ASN A 123 -3.39 9.48 0.82
CA ASN A 123 -3.13 10.56 1.75
C ASN A 123 -3.10 10.01 3.17
N TYR A 124 -1.96 10.16 3.86
CA TYR A 124 -1.76 9.65 5.21
C TYR A 124 -2.84 10.10 6.19
N THR A 125 -3.23 11.39 6.14
CA THR A 125 -4.19 11.96 7.09
C THR A 125 -5.64 11.57 6.85
N GLU A 126 -5.96 11.10 5.65
CA GLU A 126 -7.30 10.65 5.26
C GLU A 126 -7.46 9.14 5.38
N THR A 127 -6.35 8.42 5.49
CA THR A 127 -6.35 6.95 5.61
C THR A 127 -6.56 6.54 7.06
N GLN A 128 -7.57 5.72 7.29
CA GLN A 128 -7.88 5.14 8.60
C GLN A 128 -7.70 3.62 8.52
N PRO A 129 -6.49 3.10 8.82
CA PRO A 129 -6.25 1.67 8.80
C PRO A 129 -7.21 0.93 9.73
N VAL A 130 -7.74 -0.18 9.25
CA VAL A 130 -8.74 -0.99 9.97
C VAL A 130 -8.16 -2.36 10.27
N ILE A 131 -8.14 -2.72 11.55
CA ILE A 131 -7.82 -4.08 12.04
C ILE A 131 -9.02 -4.98 11.78
N GLN A 132 -8.76 -6.17 11.24
CA GLN A 132 -9.76 -7.22 11.02
C GLN A 132 -9.49 -8.43 11.92
N ASP A 133 -10.36 -9.43 11.88
CA ASP A 133 -10.36 -10.58 12.80
C ASP A 133 -9.01 -11.29 13.00
N PHE A 134 -8.14 -11.26 12.00
CA PHE A 134 -6.85 -11.95 12.06
C PHE A 134 -5.67 -11.02 12.36
N ASP A 135 -5.89 -9.70 12.37
CA ASP A 135 -4.85 -8.72 12.58
C ASP A 135 -4.68 -8.43 14.08
N GLU A 136 -3.45 -8.35 14.55
CA GLU A 136 -3.11 -7.96 15.92
C GLU A 136 -2.96 -6.42 16.00
N GLU A 137 -2.28 -5.83 15.04
CA GLU A 137 -2.07 -4.39 14.93
C GLU A 137 -1.73 -3.97 13.50
N PHE A 138 -1.64 -2.68 13.26
CA PHE A 138 -1.09 -2.10 12.04
C PHE A 138 0.01 -1.08 12.37
N GLY A 139 0.90 -0.85 11.41
CA GLY A 139 1.94 0.18 11.51
C GLY A 139 2.28 0.82 10.17
N TRP A 140 2.63 2.11 10.21
CA TRP A 140 3.20 2.83 9.09
C TRP A 140 4.71 2.88 9.22
N PHE A 141 5.43 2.20 8.34
CA PHE A 141 6.88 2.08 8.38
C PHE A 141 7.52 2.81 7.20
N ALA A 142 8.57 3.56 7.46
CA ALA A 142 9.36 4.14 6.40
C ALA A 142 10.09 3.05 5.60
N PHE A 143 10.25 3.24 4.30
CA PHE A 143 10.88 2.22 3.43
C PHE A 143 12.35 1.93 3.78
N ASP A 144 13.01 2.83 4.49
CA ASP A 144 14.37 2.70 5.00
C ASP A 144 14.45 2.18 6.46
N GLU A 145 13.29 2.02 7.13
CA GLU A 145 13.19 1.56 8.52
C GLU A 145 12.15 0.43 8.67
N LEU A 146 12.11 -0.49 7.70
CA LEU A 146 11.17 -1.60 7.72
C LEU A 146 11.50 -2.60 8.83
N PRO A 147 10.50 -3.13 9.54
CA PRO A 147 10.70 -4.28 10.43
C PRO A 147 11.04 -5.52 9.61
N LYS A 148 11.37 -6.62 10.30
CA LYS A 148 11.44 -7.93 9.63
C LYS A 148 10.06 -8.26 9.08
N ILE A 149 9.98 -8.47 7.77
CA ILE A 149 8.74 -8.79 7.05
C ILE A 149 8.79 -10.26 6.65
N THR A 150 7.70 -10.94 6.86
CA THR A 150 7.57 -12.37 6.55
C THR A 150 7.25 -12.63 5.07
N MET A 151 7.33 -13.86 4.65
CA MET A 151 7.07 -14.33 3.29
C MET A 151 7.99 -13.64 2.25
N ASP A 152 7.48 -13.45 1.04
CA ASP A 152 8.15 -12.71 -0.03
C ASP A 152 7.74 -11.23 -0.10
N HIS A 153 7.08 -10.71 0.93
CA HIS A 153 6.49 -9.36 0.95
C HIS A 153 7.55 -8.25 0.87
N GLU A 154 8.77 -8.48 1.34
CA GLU A 154 9.87 -7.55 1.13
C GLU A 154 10.23 -7.38 -0.37
N ALA A 155 10.17 -8.46 -1.14
CA ALA A 155 10.39 -8.40 -2.59
C ALA A 155 9.28 -7.63 -3.31
N ILE A 156 8.03 -7.78 -2.85
CA ILE A 156 6.88 -7.02 -3.35
C ILE A 156 7.07 -5.52 -3.06
N LEU A 157 7.46 -5.16 -1.83
CA LEU A 157 7.74 -3.77 -1.43
C LEU A 157 8.86 -3.14 -2.28
N ARG A 158 9.96 -3.88 -2.51
CA ARG A 158 11.07 -3.41 -3.36
C ARG A 158 10.60 -3.16 -4.79
N LYS A 159 9.77 -4.05 -5.34
CA LYS A 159 9.19 -3.87 -6.68
C LYS A 159 8.29 -2.64 -6.74
N ALA A 160 7.43 -2.43 -5.73
CA ALA A 160 6.56 -1.25 -5.67
C ALA A 160 7.36 0.05 -5.60
N ARG A 161 8.42 0.10 -4.78
CA ARG A 161 9.29 1.28 -4.68
C ARG A 161 9.97 1.58 -6.02
N GLN A 162 10.49 0.57 -6.69
CA GLN A 162 11.13 0.73 -8.00
C GLN A 162 10.12 1.21 -9.06
N THR A 163 8.94 0.61 -9.11
CA THR A 163 7.87 1.01 -10.03
C THR A 163 7.43 2.45 -9.78
N LEU A 164 7.28 2.86 -8.51
CA LEU A 164 6.94 4.24 -8.16
C LEU A 164 7.99 5.26 -8.65
N LYS A 165 9.28 4.93 -8.53
CA LYS A 165 10.37 5.78 -9.07
C LYS A 165 10.27 5.96 -10.60
N GLU A 166 9.97 4.89 -11.30
CA GLU A 166 9.84 4.90 -12.76
C GLU A 166 8.60 5.72 -13.20
N GLU A 167 7.45 5.46 -12.58
CA GLU A 167 6.19 6.07 -12.96
C GLU A 167 6.05 7.55 -12.54
N VAL A 168 6.62 7.95 -11.41
CA VAL A 168 6.53 9.34 -10.95
C VAL A 168 7.13 10.34 -11.95
N SER A 169 8.12 9.90 -12.71
CA SER A 169 8.76 10.71 -13.74
C SER A 169 7.93 10.83 -15.02
N LEU A 170 7.05 9.85 -15.28
CA LEU A 170 6.25 9.75 -16.50
C LEU A 170 4.82 10.27 -16.32
N GLU A 171 4.17 9.90 -15.22
CA GLU A 171 2.72 10.09 -15.06
C GLU A 171 2.31 11.12 -13.99
N HIS A 172 3.28 11.76 -13.34
CA HIS A 172 3.02 12.78 -12.29
C HIS A 172 2.08 12.34 -11.17
N LEU A 173 2.09 11.07 -10.79
CA LEU A 173 1.16 10.46 -9.82
C LEU A 173 1.40 10.88 -8.36
N SER A 174 2.53 11.48 -8.07
CA SER A 174 2.97 11.81 -6.71
C SER A 174 2.02 12.72 -5.93
N TYR A 175 1.18 13.51 -6.63
CA TYR A 175 0.21 14.38 -5.95
C TYR A 175 -0.83 13.58 -5.14
N ASN A 176 -1.07 12.29 -5.46
CA ASN A 176 -1.96 11.43 -4.67
C ASN A 176 -1.44 11.16 -3.24
N LEU A 177 -0.16 11.41 -3.01
CA LEU A 177 0.48 11.32 -1.69
C LEU A 177 0.39 12.62 -0.89
N LEU A 178 -0.14 13.70 -1.48
CA LEU A 178 -0.27 15.02 -0.85
C LEU A 178 -1.74 15.32 -0.54
N PRO A 179 -2.01 16.22 0.40
CA PRO A 179 -3.35 16.77 0.60
C PRO A 179 -3.91 17.40 -0.68
N GLU A 180 -5.25 17.52 -0.78
CA GLU A 180 -5.93 18.17 -1.92
C GLU A 180 -5.32 19.53 -2.30
N LYS A 181 -4.84 20.28 -1.31
CA LYS A 181 -4.17 21.57 -1.48
C LYS A 181 -2.75 21.50 -0.95
N PHE A 182 -1.79 21.69 -1.82
CA PHE A 182 -0.36 21.61 -1.50
C PHE A 182 0.41 22.77 -2.11
N THR A 183 1.68 22.92 -1.72
CA THR A 183 2.60 23.90 -2.27
C THR A 183 3.61 23.24 -3.20
N MET A 184 4.18 23.99 -4.18
CA MET A 184 5.25 23.45 -5.03
C MET A 184 6.49 22.99 -4.26
N PRO A 185 6.89 23.63 -3.15
CA PRO A 185 7.94 23.07 -2.29
C PRO A 185 7.62 21.68 -1.74
N GLN A 186 6.39 21.43 -1.28
CA GLN A 186 5.98 20.09 -0.80
C GLN A 186 6.04 19.06 -1.91
N LEU A 187 5.52 19.38 -3.10
CA LEU A 187 5.59 18.48 -4.26
C LEU A 187 7.04 18.22 -4.68
N HIS A 188 7.89 19.22 -4.66
CA HIS A 188 9.32 19.08 -4.98
C HIS A 188 10.04 18.17 -3.98
N GLN A 189 9.82 18.38 -2.69
CA GLN A 189 10.40 17.56 -1.63
C GLN A 189 9.94 16.11 -1.71
N LEU A 190 8.65 15.88 -1.96
CA LEU A 190 8.12 14.54 -2.19
C LEU A 190 8.82 13.85 -3.38
N HIS A 191 9.01 14.55 -4.51
CA HIS A 191 9.73 13.98 -5.66
C HIS A 191 11.17 13.61 -5.33
N GLN A 192 11.89 14.46 -4.54
CA GLN A 192 13.24 14.14 -4.09
C GLN A 192 13.28 12.86 -3.25
N HIS A 193 12.30 12.65 -2.38
CA HIS A 193 12.20 11.43 -1.57
C HIS A 193 11.83 10.19 -2.39
N ILE A 194 10.94 10.33 -3.38
CA ILE A 194 10.58 9.20 -4.26
C ILE A 194 11.78 8.79 -5.12
N LEU A 195 12.44 9.77 -5.75
CA LEU A 195 13.54 9.53 -6.68
C LEU A 195 14.88 9.29 -5.99
N GLU A 196 14.99 9.68 -4.70
CA GLU A 196 16.25 9.65 -3.92
C GLU A 196 17.34 10.50 -4.60
N GLU A 197 16.94 11.60 -5.23
CA GLU A 197 17.82 12.49 -5.99
C GLU A 197 17.63 13.94 -5.57
N ASN A 198 18.70 14.71 -5.66
CA ASN A 198 18.61 16.17 -5.50
C ASN A 198 18.15 16.81 -6.81
N ILE A 199 16.92 17.31 -6.83
CA ILE A 199 16.27 17.86 -8.02
C ILE A 199 16.39 19.39 -8.02
N ASP A 200 16.82 20.00 -9.12
CA ASP A 200 16.82 21.46 -9.27
C ASP A 200 15.40 22.01 -9.15
N ARG A 201 15.21 22.86 -8.14
CA ARG A 201 13.90 23.41 -7.77
C ARG A 201 13.26 24.24 -8.89
N SER A 202 14.04 25.03 -9.61
CA SER A 202 13.53 25.94 -10.62
C SER A 202 13.07 25.18 -11.86
N ARG A 203 13.87 24.19 -12.30
CA ARG A 203 13.52 23.29 -13.41
C ARG A 203 12.31 22.46 -13.08
N PHE A 204 12.26 21.89 -11.87
CA PHE A 204 11.12 21.11 -11.37
C PHE A 204 9.83 21.93 -11.41
N GLN A 205 9.83 23.12 -10.78
CA GLN A 205 8.66 23.98 -10.76
C GLN A 205 8.19 24.36 -12.18
N LYS A 206 9.12 24.69 -13.10
CA LYS A 206 8.80 24.99 -14.50
C LYS A 206 8.14 23.79 -15.18
N LYS A 207 8.68 22.58 -15.00
CA LYS A 207 8.13 21.33 -15.54
C LYS A 207 6.73 21.07 -15.03
N MET A 208 6.52 21.17 -13.70
CA MET A 208 5.21 20.91 -13.07
C MET A 208 4.15 21.93 -13.52
N LEU A 209 4.48 23.20 -13.60
CA LEU A 209 3.54 24.23 -14.07
C LEU A 209 3.23 24.09 -15.58
N ALA A 210 4.19 23.65 -16.39
CA ALA A 210 3.98 23.41 -17.82
C ALA A 210 3.13 22.16 -18.12
N SER A 211 2.98 21.24 -17.17
CA SER A 211 2.16 20.01 -17.34
C SER A 211 0.66 20.29 -17.51
N GLY A 212 0.18 21.46 -17.06
CA GLY A 212 -1.25 21.81 -17.09
C GLY A 212 -2.09 21.04 -16.04
N LEU A 213 -1.47 20.23 -15.18
CA LEU A 213 -2.20 19.38 -14.20
C LEU A 213 -2.64 20.11 -12.94
N PHE A 214 -2.10 21.33 -12.70
CA PHE A 214 -2.29 22.01 -11.42
C PHE A 214 -2.89 23.40 -11.59
N LYS A 215 -3.98 23.63 -10.87
CA LYS A 215 -4.59 24.95 -10.74
C LYS A 215 -3.96 25.70 -9.56
N ARG A 216 -3.48 26.92 -9.82
CA ARG A 216 -2.95 27.80 -8.76
C ARG A 216 -4.08 28.41 -7.94
N LEU A 217 -3.96 28.34 -6.63
CA LEU A 217 -4.83 28.90 -5.63
C LEU A 217 -4.18 30.11 -4.94
N PRO A 218 -4.90 30.83 -4.07
CA PRO A 218 -4.32 31.87 -3.22
C PRO A 218 -3.12 31.38 -2.42
N LYS A 219 -2.29 32.33 -1.96
CA LYS A 219 -1.12 32.01 -1.14
C LYS A 219 -1.54 31.41 0.21
N LEU A 220 -0.78 30.43 0.65
CA LEU A 220 -0.87 29.93 2.03
C LEU A 220 -0.39 31.03 2.98
N LYS A 221 -1.25 31.47 3.92
CA LYS A 221 -0.84 32.36 5.01
C LYS A 221 -0.03 31.53 6.02
N LYS A 222 1.19 31.98 6.31
CA LYS A 222 2.06 31.39 7.33
C LYS A 222 2.29 32.41 8.44
N ASP A 223 2.34 31.95 9.66
CA ASP A 223 2.69 32.75 10.83
C ASP A 223 4.22 32.85 11.02
N THR A 224 5.00 32.24 10.14
CA THR A 224 6.47 32.26 10.17
C THR A 224 7.03 33.28 9.17
N PRO A 225 8.18 33.91 9.47
CA PRO A 225 8.84 34.83 8.54
C PRO A 225 9.13 34.15 7.19
N GLY A 226 9.00 34.90 6.10
CA GLY A 226 9.32 34.47 4.77
C GLY A 226 8.21 34.67 3.75
N ARG A 227 8.49 34.40 2.47
CA ARG A 227 7.53 34.58 1.38
C ARG A 227 6.47 33.48 1.43
N ASN A 228 5.21 33.84 1.51
CA ASN A 228 4.08 32.91 1.45
C ASN A 228 4.02 32.22 0.08
N PRO A 229 4.08 30.86 0.01
CA PRO A 229 3.97 30.12 -1.23
C PRO A 229 2.51 30.11 -1.73
N TYR A 230 2.32 29.96 -3.03
CA TYR A 230 1.01 29.64 -3.60
C TYR A 230 0.62 28.20 -3.26
N LEU A 231 -0.69 28.01 -3.02
CA LEU A 231 -1.28 26.68 -3.00
C LEU A 231 -1.63 26.26 -4.43
N TYR A 232 -1.69 24.98 -4.62
CA TYR A 232 -2.07 24.31 -5.86
C TYR A 232 -3.01 23.13 -5.55
N THR A 233 -3.89 22.84 -6.49
CA THR A 233 -4.73 21.63 -6.50
C THR A 233 -4.66 20.98 -7.87
N LYS A 234 -4.96 19.70 -7.96
CA LYS A 234 -5.12 18.99 -9.24
C LYS A 234 -6.33 19.56 -9.99
N ILE A 235 -6.27 19.58 -11.32
CA ILE A 235 -7.38 19.91 -12.22
C ILE A 235 -8.17 18.66 -12.53
#